data_9ca7c577671d4b9a433628fe974cb7fd
#
_entry.id   9ca7c577671d4b9a433628fe974cb7fd
#
_cell.length_a   1.000
_cell.length_b   1.000
_cell.length_c   1.000
_cell.angle_alpha   90.00
_cell.angle_beta   90.00
_cell.angle_gamma   90.00
#
_symmetry.space_group_name_H-M   'P 1'
#
loop_
_entity.id
_entity.type
_entity.pdbx_description
1 polymer ?
#
loop_
_entity_poly.entity_id
_entity_poly.type
_entity_poly.pdbx_seq_one_letter_code
_entity_poly.pdbx_strand_id
1 'polypeptide(L)'
;IGGAQLASALLNSANACRAAGLYDESFDYYRRIYAILENIGAEKPLYASYYNNLALLYQETNNWQEAADCLKKALTLADDDIRRAITRSNLAVCLTKLGDNSAAKETLAPAMETFSGLSPSDFHYSAALAAMGDICFAEKDLSKAAYYYEASLSEIELHMGRNNFYDIVSHNLSEAYENLGGKPALKGMELCRQYFEVFGRPMLQRNFALYLDHIACGLAGEGSECLGFDDHISPDHDFGPSFCIWTDLPDDMCAKLQKAYDLLPKEFMGMKRIVTPNGTDRTGVIKVTDFLRKFTGFDHVPNSSEEWQYTVDENLACAVNGSIFMDNSGFFTDIRQRLQVQPEDIRLRKLAAELEKMAQSGQYNYPRAMKRTDPAAAFFALSAFMESSMKAAHILSPKYAPYSKWLFRSTEALPKFDELAIAVRNIAEGKNITENIEIACAAVRA
;
A
#
# COMPACT_ATOMS: atom_id res chain seq x y z
N ILE A 1 15.89 38.62 36.60
CA ILE A 1 15.56 37.63 35.56
C ILE A 1 16.66 37.74 34.51
N GLY A 2 17.39 36.63 34.25
CA GLY A 2 18.42 36.62 33.21
C GLY A 2 17.86 36.92 31.85
N GLY A 3 18.66 37.55 30.96
CA GLY A 3 18.17 37.97 29.62
C GLY A 3 17.58 36.85 28.79
N ALA A 4 18.14 35.64 28.85
CA ALA A 4 17.60 34.44 28.16
C ALA A 4 16.21 34.04 28.68
N GLN A 5 15.99 34.09 30.01
CA GLN A 5 14.68 33.80 30.61
C GLN A 5 13.63 34.85 30.19
N LEU A 6 14.03 36.12 30.09
CA LEU A 6 13.15 37.16 29.61
C LEU A 6 12.80 36.98 28.14
N ALA A 7 13.76 36.63 27.28
CA ALA A 7 13.52 36.33 25.88
C ALA A 7 12.54 35.16 25.72
N SER A 8 12.70 34.06 26.48
CA SER A 8 11.78 32.94 26.45
C SER A 8 10.36 33.30 26.92
N ALA A 9 10.23 34.12 27.98
CA ALA A 9 8.92 34.60 28.45
C ALA A 9 8.21 35.47 27.39
N LEU A 10 8.96 36.38 26.76
CA LEU A 10 8.42 37.22 25.68
C LEU A 10 8.06 36.39 24.43
N LEU A 11 8.80 35.29 24.14
CA LEU A 11 8.47 34.39 23.04
C LEU A 11 7.12 33.69 23.28
N ASN A 12 6.84 33.27 24.50
CA ASN A 12 5.54 32.72 24.86
C ASN A 12 4.43 33.77 24.73
N SER A 13 4.69 35.04 25.12
CA SER A 13 3.74 36.13 24.92
C SER A 13 3.49 36.42 23.44
N ALA A 14 4.54 36.45 22.63
CA ALA A 14 4.43 36.62 21.18
C ALA A 14 3.57 35.51 20.54
N ASN A 15 3.82 34.27 20.93
CA ASN A 15 3.02 33.12 20.44
C ASN A 15 1.56 33.20 20.89
N ALA A 16 1.29 33.63 22.12
CA ALA A 16 -0.08 33.83 22.61
C ALA A 16 -0.80 34.94 21.82
N CYS A 17 -0.14 36.08 21.55
CA CYS A 17 -0.68 37.15 20.71
C CYS A 17 -0.96 36.65 19.29
N ARG A 18 -0.02 35.89 18.68
CA ARG A 18 -0.20 35.28 17.37
C ARG A 18 -1.43 34.37 17.36
N ALA A 19 -1.56 33.46 18.32
CA ALA A 19 -2.71 32.57 18.42
C ALA A 19 -4.04 33.29 18.65
N ALA A 20 -4.01 34.46 19.23
CA ALA A 20 -5.17 35.37 19.42
C ALA A 20 -5.46 36.26 18.20
N GLY A 21 -4.68 36.18 17.12
CA GLY A 21 -4.81 37.02 15.94
C GLY A 21 -4.31 38.48 16.16
N LEU A 22 -3.61 38.76 17.26
CA LEU A 22 -3.02 40.07 17.59
C LEU A 22 -1.62 40.13 16.95
N TYR A 23 -1.58 40.25 15.63
CA TYR A 23 -0.34 40.12 14.86
C TYR A 23 0.62 41.29 15.07
N ASP A 24 0.13 42.51 15.17
CA ASP A 24 0.97 43.72 15.39
C ASP A 24 1.67 43.63 16.75
N GLU A 25 0.97 43.26 17.79
CA GLU A 25 1.53 43.06 19.14
C GLU A 25 2.55 41.91 19.13
N SER A 26 2.27 40.86 18.40
CA SER A 26 3.19 39.73 18.23
C SER A 26 4.49 40.18 17.57
N PHE A 27 4.43 40.98 16.48
CA PHE A 27 5.62 41.57 15.84
C PHE A 27 6.41 42.47 16.79
N ASP A 28 5.74 43.25 17.63
CA ASP A 28 6.42 44.10 18.61
C ASP A 28 7.17 43.28 19.66
N TYR A 29 6.59 42.15 20.10
CA TYR A 29 7.31 41.22 20.96
C TYR A 29 8.53 40.61 20.25
N TYR A 30 8.43 40.21 18.99
CA TYR A 30 9.58 39.67 18.26
C TYR A 30 10.70 40.69 18.07
N ARG A 31 10.42 41.96 17.82
CA ARG A 31 11.44 43.02 17.78
C ARG A 31 12.19 43.17 19.12
N ARG A 32 11.45 43.12 20.23
CA ARG A 32 12.05 43.20 21.59
C ARG A 32 12.88 41.98 21.90
N ILE A 33 12.42 40.78 21.52
CA ILE A 33 13.16 39.52 21.71
C ILE A 33 14.49 39.60 20.95
N TYR A 34 14.48 40.03 19.69
CA TYR A 34 15.69 40.12 18.90
C TYR A 34 16.73 41.06 19.55
N ALA A 35 16.31 42.23 20.01
CA ALA A 35 17.20 43.14 20.70
C ALA A 35 17.81 42.56 22.00
N ILE A 36 17.04 41.72 22.73
CA ILE A 36 17.54 41.07 23.92
C ILE A 36 18.55 39.97 23.53
N LEU A 37 18.27 39.16 22.52
CA LEU A 37 19.16 38.09 22.06
C LEU A 37 20.52 38.64 21.61
N GLU A 38 20.51 39.77 20.86
CA GLU A 38 21.73 40.49 20.45
C GLU A 38 22.52 40.99 21.66
N ASN A 39 21.82 41.64 22.62
CA ASN A 39 22.46 42.23 23.78
C ASN A 39 23.12 41.20 24.72
N ILE A 40 22.57 39.98 24.80
CA ILE A 40 23.13 38.93 25.65
C ILE A 40 24.13 38.03 24.92
N GLY A 41 24.32 38.20 23.61
CA GLY A 41 25.11 37.29 22.80
C GLY A 41 24.55 35.88 22.86
N ALA A 42 23.25 35.69 22.59
CA ALA A 42 22.53 34.44 22.80
C ALA A 42 23.12 33.26 22.03
N GLU A 43 22.97 32.06 22.55
CA GLU A 43 23.39 30.82 21.88
C GLU A 43 22.50 30.51 20.66
N LYS A 44 23.07 29.78 19.69
CA LYS A 44 22.40 29.38 18.44
C LYS A 44 21.00 28.79 18.62
N PRO A 45 20.72 27.89 19.59
CA PRO A 45 19.39 27.31 19.77
C PRO A 45 18.28 28.33 20.07
N LEU A 46 18.61 29.42 20.77
CA LEU A 46 17.65 30.51 21.05
C LEU A 46 17.29 31.29 19.79
N TYR A 47 18.28 31.59 18.94
CA TYR A 47 18.01 32.18 17.63
C TYR A 47 17.24 31.23 16.69
N ALA A 48 17.56 29.95 16.69
CA ALA A 48 16.80 28.97 15.91
C ALA A 48 15.32 28.97 16.32
N SER A 49 15.03 28.93 17.61
CA SER A 49 13.66 29.02 18.15
C SER A 49 12.98 30.34 17.79
N TYR A 50 13.70 31.46 17.92
CA TYR A 50 13.22 32.77 17.53
C TYR A 50 12.78 32.82 16.06
N TYR A 51 13.65 32.40 15.13
CA TYR A 51 13.36 32.44 13.70
C TYR A 51 12.25 31.46 13.31
N ASN A 52 12.17 30.27 13.91
CA ASN A 52 11.07 29.34 13.66
C ASN A 52 9.71 29.95 14.04
N ASN A 53 9.61 30.53 15.22
CA ASN A 53 8.35 31.10 15.69
C ASN A 53 7.98 32.40 14.94
N LEU A 54 8.95 33.25 14.59
CA LEU A 54 8.72 34.44 13.75
C LEU A 54 8.22 34.03 12.35
N ALA A 55 8.75 32.93 11.80
CA ALA A 55 8.29 32.44 10.53
C ALA A 55 6.80 32.02 10.57
N LEU A 56 6.32 31.40 11.67
CA LEU A 56 4.90 31.08 11.81
C LEU A 56 4.01 32.33 11.78
N LEU A 57 4.48 33.45 12.39
CA LEU A 57 3.77 34.73 12.32
C LEU A 57 3.73 35.28 10.88
N TYR A 58 4.85 35.18 10.15
CA TYR A 58 4.88 35.53 8.73
C TYR A 58 3.98 34.65 7.87
N GLN A 59 3.90 33.35 8.15
CA GLN A 59 2.98 32.44 7.44
C GLN A 59 1.51 32.85 7.65
N GLU A 60 1.10 33.14 8.89
CA GLU A 60 -0.27 33.54 9.22
C GLU A 60 -0.66 34.90 8.64
N THR A 61 0.35 35.75 8.38
CA THR A 61 0.16 37.04 7.70
C THR A 61 0.40 36.97 6.18
N ASN A 62 0.50 35.78 5.60
CA ASN A 62 0.75 35.49 4.18
C ASN A 62 2.07 36.08 3.61
N ASN A 63 3.04 36.36 4.46
CA ASN A 63 4.37 36.84 4.07
C ASN A 63 5.31 35.63 3.87
N TRP A 64 5.03 34.84 2.83
CA TRP A 64 5.66 33.52 2.60
C TRP A 64 7.17 33.61 2.34
N GLN A 65 7.65 34.69 1.69
CA GLN A 65 9.08 34.85 1.42
C GLN A 65 9.85 35.14 2.71
N GLU A 66 9.35 36.05 3.54
CA GLU A 66 9.94 36.38 4.84
C GLU A 66 9.95 35.19 5.79
N ALA A 67 8.87 34.39 5.75
CA ALA A 67 8.79 33.16 6.50
C ALA A 67 9.87 32.16 6.05
N ALA A 68 10.03 31.96 4.75
CA ALA A 68 11.05 31.07 4.19
C ALA A 68 12.48 31.53 4.57
N ASP A 69 12.75 32.83 4.52
CA ASP A 69 14.07 33.40 4.87
C ASP A 69 14.39 33.23 6.37
N CYS A 70 13.38 33.37 7.24
CA CYS A 70 13.52 33.07 8.66
C CYS A 70 13.81 31.59 8.88
N LEU A 71 13.10 30.67 8.20
CA LEU A 71 13.30 29.23 8.35
C LEU A 71 14.65 28.76 7.81
N LYS A 72 15.14 29.34 6.72
CA LYS A 72 16.51 29.10 6.24
C LYS A 72 17.56 29.47 7.29
N LYS A 73 17.38 30.63 7.96
CA LYS A 73 18.26 31.04 9.08
C LYS A 73 18.14 30.05 10.25
N ALA A 74 16.92 29.67 10.65
CA ALA A 74 16.70 28.71 11.71
C ALA A 74 17.38 27.37 11.42
N LEU A 75 17.31 26.88 10.18
CA LEU A 75 17.89 25.61 9.75
C LEU A 75 19.42 25.59 9.90
N THR A 76 20.12 26.72 9.66
CA THR A 76 21.57 26.83 9.84
C THR A 76 21.98 26.85 11.31
N LEU A 77 21.06 27.12 12.22
CA LEU A 77 21.28 27.29 13.65
C LEU A 77 20.78 26.10 14.48
N ALA A 78 19.98 25.20 13.87
CA ALA A 78 19.43 24.05 14.55
C ALA A 78 20.51 23.03 14.90
N ASP A 79 20.52 22.57 16.14
CA ASP A 79 21.54 21.72 16.76
C ASP A 79 21.16 20.24 16.81
N ASP A 80 19.90 19.87 16.62
CA ASP A 80 19.42 18.49 16.63
C ASP A 80 18.57 18.15 15.40
N ASP A 81 18.43 16.85 15.12
CA ASP A 81 17.74 16.34 13.94
C ASP A 81 16.22 16.60 13.97
N ILE A 82 15.61 16.54 15.14
CA ILE A 82 14.17 16.79 15.29
C ILE A 82 13.86 18.26 15.00
N ARG A 83 14.63 19.20 15.56
CA ARG A 83 14.46 20.63 15.25
C ARG A 83 14.70 20.93 13.77
N ARG A 84 15.71 20.29 13.17
CA ARG A 84 15.93 20.37 11.72
C ARG A 84 14.74 19.87 10.93
N ALA A 85 14.16 18.74 11.34
CA ALA A 85 12.99 18.15 10.68
C ALA A 85 11.76 19.08 10.79
N ILE A 86 11.48 19.64 11.97
CA ILE A 86 10.40 20.62 12.17
C ILE A 86 10.60 21.85 11.28
N THR A 87 11.80 22.40 11.28
CA THR A 87 12.12 23.60 10.47
C THR A 87 11.97 23.32 8.97
N ARG A 88 12.41 22.13 8.50
CA ARG A 88 12.24 21.70 7.11
C ARG A 88 10.78 21.54 6.72
N SER A 89 9.95 20.98 7.59
CA SER A 89 8.50 20.84 7.34
C SER A 89 7.85 22.21 7.15
N ASN A 90 8.13 23.17 8.03
CA ASN A 90 7.62 24.53 7.92
C ASN A 90 8.15 25.25 6.66
N LEU A 91 9.43 25.04 6.31
CA LEU A 91 10.02 25.63 5.09
C LEU A 91 9.39 25.07 3.83
N ALA A 92 9.10 23.77 3.80
CA ALA A 92 8.44 23.13 2.67
C ALA A 92 7.05 23.73 2.42
N VAL A 93 6.28 24.02 3.47
CA VAL A 93 4.99 24.72 3.33
C VAL A 93 5.18 26.09 2.66
N CYS A 94 6.16 26.88 3.09
CA CYS A 94 6.44 28.19 2.47
C CYS A 94 6.81 28.05 0.99
N LEU A 95 7.69 27.10 0.66
CA LEU A 95 8.13 26.87 -0.73
C LEU A 95 6.96 26.43 -1.62
N THR A 96 6.06 25.58 -1.12
CA THR A 96 4.83 25.19 -1.83
C THR A 96 3.94 26.40 -2.11
N LYS A 97 3.74 27.27 -1.12
CA LYS A 97 2.95 28.53 -1.29
C LYS A 97 3.61 29.51 -2.25
N LEU A 98 4.94 29.49 -2.36
CA LEU A 98 5.70 30.26 -3.34
C LEU A 98 5.75 29.60 -4.74
N GLY A 99 5.18 28.42 -4.90
CA GLY A 99 5.12 27.68 -6.17
C GLY A 99 6.35 26.84 -6.50
N ASP A 100 7.33 26.74 -5.60
CA ASP A 100 8.52 25.91 -5.80
C ASP A 100 8.34 24.51 -5.17
N ASN A 101 7.51 23.70 -5.81
CA ASN A 101 7.19 22.34 -5.33
C ASN A 101 8.40 21.40 -5.35
N SER A 102 9.35 21.61 -6.28
CA SER A 102 10.57 20.79 -6.35
C SER A 102 11.44 21.02 -5.12
N ALA A 103 11.75 22.29 -4.81
CA ALA A 103 12.51 22.63 -3.62
C ALA A 103 11.78 22.25 -2.32
N ALA A 104 10.44 22.34 -2.31
CA ALA A 104 9.63 21.90 -1.18
C ALA A 104 9.81 20.40 -0.90
N LYS A 105 9.74 19.54 -1.92
CA LYS A 105 9.98 18.08 -1.79
C LYS A 105 11.39 17.77 -1.31
N GLU A 106 12.40 18.36 -1.94
CA GLU A 106 13.80 18.16 -1.55
C GLU A 106 14.05 18.57 -0.09
N THR A 107 13.43 19.67 0.34
CA THR A 107 13.55 20.16 1.72
C THR A 107 12.85 19.24 2.70
N LEU A 108 11.68 18.69 2.35
CA LEU A 108 10.85 17.88 3.23
C LEU A 108 11.32 16.41 3.36
N ALA A 109 11.96 15.85 2.32
CA ALA A 109 12.35 14.45 2.30
C ALA A 109 13.19 14.02 3.53
N PRO A 110 14.25 14.73 3.95
CA PRO A 110 14.99 14.37 5.16
C PRO A 110 14.18 14.50 6.45
N ALA A 111 13.17 15.39 6.50
CA ALA A 111 12.28 15.50 7.66
C ALA A 111 11.34 14.29 7.76
N MET A 112 10.79 13.84 6.63
CA MET A 112 9.99 12.62 6.57
C MET A 112 10.78 11.40 7.03
N GLU A 113 12.03 11.26 6.59
CA GLU A 113 12.94 10.19 7.03
C GLU A 113 13.19 10.25 8.54
N THR A 114 13.52 11.42 9.07
CA THR A 114 13.75 11.61 10.51
C THR A 114 12.52 11.23 11.32
N PHE A 115 11.33 11.73 10.99
CA PHE A 115 10.12 11.45 11.76
C PHE A 115 9.66 10.00 11.61
N SER A 116 9.75 9.41 10.43
CA SER A 116 9.39 8.00 10.22
C SER A 116 10.30 7.04 11.00
N GLY A 117 11.50 7.42 11.33
CA GLY A 117 12.46 6.66 12.15
C GLY A 117 12.23 6.75 13.66
N LEU A 118 11.35 7.62 14.16
CA LEU A 118 11.14 7.81 15.61
C LEU A 118 10.20 6.75 16.20
N SER A 119 10.50 6.30 17.42
CA SER A 119 9.64 5.41 18.20
C SER A 119 9.65 5.81 19.69
N PRO A 120 8.52 6.25 20.28
CA PRO A 120 7.22 6.49 19.61
C PRO A 120 7.30 7.61 18.56
N SER A 121 6.30 7.70 17.69
CA SER A 121 6.22 8.78 16.70
C SER A 121 6.10 10.14 17.39
N ASP A 122 6.66 11.16 16.76
CA ASP A 122 6.58 12.55 17.23
C ASP A 122 5.35 13.24 16.61
N PHE A 123 4.62 14.04 17.37
CA PHE A 123 3.42 14.72 16.90
C PHE A 123 3.66 15.68 15.70
N HIS A 124 4.89 16.18 15.52
CA HIS A 124 5.25 16.99 14.35
C HIS A 124 5.29 16.19 13.03
N TYR A 125 5.29 14.86 13.11
CA TYR A 125 5.20 14.03 11.91
C TYR A 125 3.90 14.29 11.15
N SER A 126 2.80 14.56 11.86
CA SER A 126 1.53 14.94 11.24
C SER A 126 1.64 16.19 10.37
N ALA A 127 2.40 17.19 10.81
CA ALA A 127 2.63 18.42 10.04
C ALA A 127 3.49 18.16 8.79
N ALA A 128 4.49 17.29 8.88
CA ALA A 128 5.30 16.90 7.73
C ALA A 128 4.47 16.13 6.68
N LEU A 129 3.58 15.24 7.14
CA LEU A 129 2.65 14.52 6.26
C LEU A 129 1.66 15.49 5.58
N ALA A 130 1.06 16.44 6.32
CA ALA A 130 0.19 17.44 5.73
C ALA A 130 0.92 18.30 4.68
N ALA A 131 2.16 18.71 4.95
CA ALA A 131 2.98 19.45 3.99
C ALA A 131 3.26 18.65 2.71
N MET A 132 3.48 17.33 2.81
CA MET A 132 3.61 16.46 1.63
C MET A 132 2.29 16.37 0.86
N GLY A 133 1.16 16.33 1.57
CA GLY A 133 -0.18 16.40 0.99
C GLY A 133 -0.38 17.68 0.18
N ASP A 134 -0.01 18.84 0.75
CA ASP A 134 -0.10 20.13 0.08
C ASP A 134 0.77 20.20 -1.19
N ILE A 135 1.98 19.65 -1.15
CA ILE A 135 2.87 19.56 -2.31
C ILE A 135 2.21 18.71 -3.41
N CYS A 136 1.73 17.51 -3.08
CA CYS A 136 1.06 16.62 -4.03
C CYS A 136 -0.21 17.27 -4.62
N PHE A 137 -0.98 17.99 -3.80
CA PHE A 137 -2.15 18.73 -4.25
C PHE A 137 -1.78 19.83 -5.26
N ALA A 138 -0.74 20.60 -4.98
CA ALA A 138 -0.22 21.63 -5.88
C ALA A 138 0.29 21.04 -7.22
N GLU A 139 0.85 19.84 -7.19
CA GLU A 139 1.29 19.11 -8.39
C GLU A 139 0.15 18.42 -9.15
N LYS A 140 -1.09 18.48 -8.64
CA LYS A 140 -2.27 17.78 -9.18
C LYS A 140 -2.22 16.26 -9.04
N ASP A 141 -1.33 15.71 -8.22
CA ASP A 141 -1.36 14.32 -7.80
C ASP A 141 -2.33 14.15 -6.63
N LEU A 142 -3.63 14.30 -6.94
CA LEU A 142 -4.69 14.38 -5.93
C LEU A 142 -4.85 13.08 -5.13
N SER A 143 -4.53 11.94 -5.72
CA SER A 143 -4.57 10.64 -5.03
C SER A 143 -3.51 10.57 -3.93
N LYS A 144 -2.27 11.00 -4.23
CA LYS A 144 -1.23 11.09 -3.21
C LYS A 144 -1.49 12.20 -2.19
N ALA A 145 -2.08 13.32 -2.60
CA ALA A 145 -2.49 14.36 -1.66
C ALA A 145 -3.46 13.81 -0.62
N ALA A 146 -4.53 13.14 -1.06
CA ALA A 146 -5.50 12.51 -0.17
C ALA A 146 -4.84 11.48 0.77
N TYR A 147 -3.94 10.66 0.25
CA TYR A 147 -3.15 9.70 1.02
C TYR A 147 -2.37 10.37 2.18
N TYR A 148 -1.61 11.42 1.90
CA TYR A 148 -0.82 12.10 2.91
C TYR A 148 -1.68 12.86 3.92
N TYR A 149 -2.81 13.44 3.51
CA TYR A 149 -3.76 14.07 4.43
C TYR A 149 -4.39 13.05 5.38
N GLU A 150 -4.80 11.87 4.90
CA GLU A 150 -5.32 10.82 5.78
C GLU A 150 -4.28 10.31 6.77
N ALA A 151 -3.04 10.13 6.32
CA ALA A 151 -1.94 9.77 7.20
C ALA A 151 -1.69 10.84 8.28
N SER A 152 -1.74 12.12 7.89
CA SER A 152 -1.65 13.24 8.82
C SER A 152 -2.77 13.23 9.85
N LEU A 153 -4.03 13.03 9.42
CA LEU A 153 -5.19 12.95 10.33
C LEU A 153 -5.05 11.83 11.34
N SER A 154 -4.53 10.67 10.93
CA SER A 154 -4.28 9.53 11.83
C SER A 154 -3.23 9.86 12.91
N GLU A 155 -2.13 10.54 12.54
CA GLU A 155 -1.10 10.98 13.50
C GLU A 155 -1.62 12.10 14.43
N ILE A 156 -2.44 13.03 13.91
CA ILE A 156 -3.08 14.06 14.74
C ILE A 156 -4.00 13.41 15.79
N GLU A 157 -4.85 12.49 15.37
CA GLU A 157 -5.80 11.83 16.27
C GLU A 157 -5.08 11.00 17.34
N LEU A 158 -3.97 10.35 16.98
CA LEU A 158 -3.15 9.55 17.90
C LEU A 158 -2.52 10.41 19.01
N HIS A 159 -2.00 11.59 18.68
CA HIS A 159 -1.19 12.40 19.60
C HIS A 159 -1.92 13.56 20.25
N MET A 160 -2.89 14.15 19.56
CA MET A 160 -3.48 15.44 19.93
C MET A 160 -5.02 15.40 19.99
N GLY A 161 -5.64 14.31 19.52
CA GLY A 161 -7.09 14.28 19.31
C GLY A 161 -7.54 15.24 18.22
N ARG A 162 -8.85 15.35 18.02
CA ARG A 162 -9.43 16.28 17.03
C ARG A 162 -9.34 17.72 17.54
N ASN A 163 -8.56 18.53 16.84
CA ASN A 163 -8.29 19.91 17.14
C ASN A 163 -8.37 20.77 15.84
N ASN A 164 -8.12 22.08 15.93
CA ASN A 164 -8.15 22.97 14.77
C ASN A 164 -7.25 22.49 13.61
N PHE A 165 -6.11 21.88 13.89
CA PHE A 165 -5.23 21.37 12.85
C PHE A 165 -5.85 20.14 12.15
N TYR A 166 -6.52 19.27 12.91
CA TYR A 166 -7.33 18.19 12.36
C TYR A 166 -8.39 18.71 11.38
N ASP A 167 -9.11 19.78 11.77
CA ASP A 167 -10.17 20.36 10.94
C ASP A 167 -9.60 20.94 9.61
N ILE A 168 -8.44 21.60 9.67
CA ILE A 168 -7.75 22.13 8.48
C ILE A 168 -7.37 20.98 7.53
N VAL A 169 -6.70 19.94 8.03
CA VAL A 169 -6.26 18.82 7.21
C VAL A 169 -7.46 18.02 6.66
N SER A 170 -8.54 17.89 7.46
CA SER A 170 -9.80 17.25 7.02
C SER A 170 -10.46 18.03 5.89
N HIS A 171 -10.41 19.37 5.93
CA HIS A 171 -10.91 20.21 4.85
C HIS A 171 -10.07 20.04 3.57
N ASN A 172 -8.74 20.05 3.67
CA ASN A 172 -7.83 19.82 2.54
C ASN A 172 -8.05 18.44 1.91
N LEU A 173 -8.31 17.40 2.74
CA LEU A 173 -8.66 16.07 2.28
C LEU A 173 -9.98 16.07 1.50
N SER A 174 -10.99 16.77 2.02
CA SER A 174 -12.30 16.89 1.35
C SER A 174 -12.16 17.56 -0.01
N GLU A 175 -11.36 18.64 -0.08
CA GLU A 175 -11.07 19.33 -1.33
C GLU A 175 -10.32 18.43 -2.34
N ALA A 176 -9.36 17.61 -1.86
CA ALA A 176 -8.68 16.65 -2.71
C ALA A 176 -9.66 15.62 -3.29
N TYR A 177 -10.59 15.10 -2.48
CA TYR A 177 -11.61 14.17 -2.95
C TYR A 177 -12.62 14.81 -3.90
N GLU A 178 -13.07 16.04 -3.65
CA GLU A 178 -13.96 16.76 -4.56
C GLU A 178 -13.32 16.93 -5.94
N ASN A 179 -12.04 17.31 -5.99
CA ASN A 179 -11.29 17.44 -7.23
C ASN A 179 -11.00 16.10 -7.93
N LEU A 180 -11.08 14.97 -7.22
CA LEU A 180 -11.03 13.62 -7.79
C LEU A 180 -12.39 13.14 -8.34
N GLY A 181 -13.46 13.93 -8.14
CA GLY A 181 -14.81 13.50 -8.48
C GLY A 181 -15.46 12.59 -7.43
N GLY A 182 -14.98 12.62 -6.23
CA GLY A 182 -15.37 11.81 -5.09
C GLY A 182 -14.22 10.97 -4.53
N LYS A 183 -14.47 10.28 -3.44
CA LYS A 183 -13.48 9.36 -2.86
C LYS A 183 -13.16 8.26 -3.88
N PRO A 184 -11.92 8.09 -4.33
CA PRO A 184 -11.61 7.08 -5.33
C PRO A 184 -11.91 5.69 -4.78
N ALA A 185 -12.52 4.85 -5.61
CA ALA A 185 -12.55 3.42 -5.34
C ALA A 185 -11.12 2.88 -5.56
N LEU A 186 -10.29 2.95 -4.52
CA LEU A 186 -8.95 2.39 -4.58
C LEU A 186 -9.03 0.89 -4.79
N LYS A 187 -8.24 0.40 -5.72
CA LYS A 187 -8.02 -1.04 -5.84
C LYS A 187 -7.38 -1.56 -4.56
N GLY A 188 -7.81 -2.74 -4.11
CA GLY A 188 -7.38 -3.31 -2.84
C GLY A 188 -5.87 -3.44 -2.71
N MET A 189 -5.17 -3.80 -3.81
CA MET A 189 -3.72 -3.88 -3.82
C MET A 189 -3.05 -2.53 -3.55
N GLU A 190 -3.57 -1.45 -4.11
CA GLU A 190 -3.04 -0.10 -3.90
C GLU A 190 -3.36 0.41 -2.49
N LEU A 191 -4.57 0.15 -1.99
CA LEU A 191 -4.93 0.44 -0.59
C LEU A 191 -3.97 -0.23 0.39
N CYS A 192 -3.68 -1.52 0.18
CA CYS A 192 -2.78 -2.29 1.04
C CYS A 192 -1.33 -1.80 0.93
N ARG A 193 -0.87 -1.42 -0.26
CA ARG A 193 0.46 -0.83 -0.46
C ARG A 193 0.59 0.48 0.31
N GLN A 194 -0.38 1.37 0.19
CA GLN A 194 -0.38 2.66 0.88
C GLN A 194 -0.43 2.47 2.39
N TYR A 195 -1.26 1.57 2.88
CA TYR A 195 -1.29 1.23 4.31
C TYR A 195 0.07 0.71 4.81
N PHE A 196 0.75 -0.13 4.03
CA PHE A 196 2.10 -0.57 4.35
C PHE A 196 3.10 0.59 4.39
N GLU A 197 3.11 1.48 3.39
CA GLU A 197 4.06 2.60 3.33
C GLU A 197 3.88 3.59 4.50
N VAL A 198 2.63 3.87 4.90
CA VAL A 198 2.34 4.80 6.01
C VAL A 198 2.65 4.18 7.37
N PHE A 199 2.24 2.95 7.60
CA PHE A 199 2.24 2.36 8.93
C PHE A 199 3.17 1.15 9.06
N GLY A 200 3.19 0.27 8.06
CA GLY A 200 3.96 -0.96 8.10
C GLY A 200 5.46 -0.71 8.03
N ARG A 201 5.92 0.02 7.01
CA ARG A 201 7.34 0.33 6.82
C ARG A 201 7.94 1.09 8.01
N PRO A 202 7.34 2.18 8.53
CA PRO A 202 7.85 2.86 9.71
C PRO A 202 7.87 1.96 10.96
N MET A 203 6.85 1.14 11.16
CA MET A 203 6.79 0.19 12.29
C MET A 203 7.96 -0.79 12.24
N LEU A 204 8.27 -1.35 11.07
CA LEU A 204 9.38 -2.28 10.87
C LEU A 204 10.73 -1.60 11.07
N GLN A 205 10.93 -0.44 10.48
CA GLN A 205 12.18 0.33 10.62
C GLN A 205 12.46 0.73 12.06
N ARG A 206 11.43 1.12 12.82
CA ARG A 206 11.58 1.52 14.24
C ARG A 206 11.88 0.34 15.17
N ASN A 207 11.16 -0.76 15.00
CA ASN A 207 11.15 -1.82 16.02
C ASN A 207 11.96 -3.06 15.61
N PHE A 208 12.27 -3.23 14.31
CA PHE A 208 12.86 -4.44 13.75
C PHE A 208 13.97 -4.16 12.74
N ALA A 209 14.63 -3.00 12.82
CA ALA A 209 15.68 -2.58 11.88
C ALA A 209 16.78 -3.63 11.64
N LEU A 210 17.18 -4.36 12.70
CA LEU A 210 18.21 -5.40 12.61
C LEU A 210 17.75 -6.70 11.94
N TYR A 211 16.47 -6.84 11.67
CA TYR A 211 15.85 -8.06 11.13
C TYR A 211 15.27 -7.86 9.73
N LEU A 212 15.44 -6.69 9.11
CA LEU A 212 14.82 -6.36 7.82
C LEU A 212 15.23 -7.30 6.69
N ASP A 213 16.42 -7.88 6.75
CA ASP A 213 16.87 -8.87 5.75
C ASP A 213 16.18 -10.24 5.88
N HIS A 214 15.51 -10.47 7.01
CA HIS A 214 14.69 -11.66 7.29
C HIS A 214 13.19 -11.41 7.16
N ILE A 215 12.80 -10.24 6.62
CA ILE A 215 11.41 -9.80 6.53
C ILE A 215 11.11 -9.36 5.11
N ALA A 216 10.11 -9.97 4.51
CA ALA A 216 9.49 -9.49 3.28
C ALA A 216 8.04 -9.09 3.55
N CYS A 217 7.56 -8.03 2.91
CA CYS A 217 6.21 -7.54 3.07
C CYS A 217 5.51 -7.37 1.73
N GLY A 218 4.21 -7.57 1.72
CA GLY A 218 3.41 -7.44 0.50
C GLY A 218 1.99 -7.97 0.69
N LEU A 219 1.32 -8.24 -0.41
CA LEU A 219 0.03 -8.92 -0.39
C LEU A 219 0.01 -9.98 -1.50
N ALA A 220 -0.29 -11.22 -1.13
CA ALA A 220 -0.46 -12.35 -2.04
C ALA A 220 -1.48 -13.34 -1.44
N GLY A 221 -2.12 -14.15 -2.28
CA GLY A 221 -3.06 -15.18 -1.83
C GLY A 221 -4.39 -15.16 -2.58
N GLU A 222 -5.45 -15.49 -1.87
CA GLU A 222 -6.77 -15.87 -2.43
C GLU A 222 -7.66 -14.67 -2.81
N GLY A 223 -7.28 -13.44 -2.48
CA GLY A 223 -8.10 -12.25 -2.73
C GLY A 223 -8.19 -11.82 -4.19
N SER A 224 -9.32 -11.24 -4.56
CA SER A 224 -9.51 -10.64 -5.89
C SER A 224 -8.50 -9.53 -6.17
N GLU A 225 -8.11 -8.76 -5.17
CA GLU A 225 -7.08 -7.73 -5.24
C GLU A 225 -5.69 -8.31 -5.53
N CYS A 226 -5.41 -9.55 -5.09
CA CYS A 226 -4.16 -10.23 -5.40
C CYS A 226 -4.07 -10.65 -6.87
N LEU A 227 -5.22 -10.86 -7.51
CA LEU A 227 -5.32 -11.19 -8.95
C LEU A 227 -5.53 -9.94 -9.83
N GLY A 228 -5.78 -8.77 -9.23
CA GLY A 228 -6.10 -7.54 -9.94
C GLY A 228 -7.52 -7.50 -10.52
N PHE A 229 -8.42 -8.37 -10.04
CA PHE A 229 -9.80 -8.53 -10.52
C PHE A 229 -10.83 -7.89 -9.59
N ASP A 230 -10.38 -7.20 -8.55
CA ASP A 230 -11.26 -6.47 -7.65
C ASP A 230 -12.05 -5.37 -8.39
N ASP A 231 -13.34 -5.25 -8.04
CA ASP A 231 -14.30 -4.31 -8.61
C ASP A 231 -15.19 -3.72 -7.49
N HIS A 232 -16.26 -3.01 -7.86
CA HIS A 232 -17.18 -2.36 -6.92
C HIS A 232 -17.97 -3.34 -6.03
N ILE A 233 -17.99 -4.64 -6.36
CA ILE A 233 -18.64 -5.70 -5.57
C ILE A 233 -17.62 -6.34 -4.59
N SER A 234 -16.33 -6.21 -4.90
CA SER A 234 -15.25 -6.84 -4.12
C SER A 234 -15.08 -6.31 -2.69
N PRO A 235 -15.50 -5.06 -2.31
CA PRO A 235 -15.49 -4.61 -0.92
C PRO A 235 -16.55 -5.34 -0.08
N ASP A 236 -16.33 -6.63 0.17
CA ASP A 236 -17.09 -7.49 1.06
C ASP A 236 -16.33 -7.76 2.37
N HIS A 237 -16.58 -8.88 3.00
CA HIS A 237 -16.05 -9.21 4.35
C HIS A 237 -14.52 -9.30 4.44
N ASP A 238 -13.82 -9.50 3.32
CA ASP A 238 -12.38 -9.78 3.28
C ASP A 238 -11.56 -8.67 2.60
N PHE A 239 -12.14 -7.54 2.31
CA PHE A 239 -11.51 -6.39 1.67
C PHE A 239 -11.20 -5.28 2.67
N GLY A 240 -9.91 -4.91 2.79
CA GLY A 240 -9.51 -3.82 3.69
C GLY A 240 -7.99 -3.61 3.74
N PRO A 241 -7.55 -2.51 4.36
CA PRO A 241 -6.13 -2.19 4.48
C PRO A 241 -5.41 -3.22 5.33
N SER A 242 -4.48 -3.96 4.73
CA SER A 242 -3.72 -5.01 5.39
C SER A 242 -2.50 -5.40 4.55
N PHE A 243 -1.59 -6.18 5.10
CA PHE A 243 -0.46 -6.75 4.36
C PHE A 243 0.07 -8.00 5.09
N CYS A 244 0.79 -8.84 4.35
CA CYS A 244 1.54 -9.97 4.87
C CYS A 244 2.95 -9.54 5.29
N ILE A 245 3.47 -10.17 6.32
CA ILE A 245 4.87 -10.10 6.75
C ILE A 245 5.40 -11.53 6.68
N TRP A 246 6.10 -11.86 5.60
CA TRP A 246 6.74 -13.18 5.46
C TRP A 246 8.12 -13.16 6.10
N THR A 247 8.43 -14.18 6.89
CA THR A 247 9.68 -14.22 7.64
C THR A 247 10.16 -15.65 7.93
N ASP A 248 11.47 -15.81 8.10
CA ASP A 248 12.12 -17.03 8.58
C ASP A 248 12.57 -16.92 10.06
N LEU A 249 12.20 -15.85 10.74
CA LEU A 249 12.56 -15.59 12.14
C LEU A 249 11.95 -16.64 13.10
N PRO A 250 12.56 -16.82 14.31
CA PRO A 250 12.02 -17.69 15.34
C PRO A 250 10.64 -17.27 15.85
N ASP A 251 9.90 -18.21 16.47
CA ASP A 251 8.51 -18.00 16.91
C ASP A 251 8.34 -16.85 17.91
N ASP A 252 9.31 -16.63 18.81
CA ASP A 252 9.27 -15.52 19.76
C ASP A 252 9.36 -14.15 19.06
N MET A 253 10.12 -14.06 17.96
CA MET A 253 10.21 -12.86 17.14
C MET A 253 8.97 -12.70 16.27
N CYS A 254 8.43 -13.79 15.70
CA CYS A 254 7.15 -13.76 14.99
C CYS A 254 6.02 -13.23 15.90
N ALA A 255 5.98 -13.65 17.17
CA ALA A 255 4.99 -13.17 18.13
C ALA A 255 5.14 -11.65 18.42
N LYS A 256 6.38 -11.15 18.51
CA LYS A 256 6.64 -9.71 18.69
C LYS A 256 6.24 -8.90 17.45
N LEU A 257 6.56 -9.41 16.24
CA LEU A 257 6.14 -8.82 14.96
C LEU A 257 4.62 -8.76 14.85
N GLN A 258 3.92 -9.87 15.17
CA GLN A 258 2.46 -9.93 15.13
C GLN A 258 1.84 -8.94 16.10
N LYS A 259 2.35 -8.84 17.33
CA LYS A 259 1.89 -7.85 18.30
C LYS A 259 2.06 -6.41 17.78
N ALA A 260 3.19 -6.10 17.15
CA ALA A 260 3.42 -4.78 16.56
C ALA A 260 2.47 -4.52 15.37
N TYR A 261 2.24 -5.52 14.52
CA TYR A 261 1.26 -5.45 13.44
C TYR A 261 -0.17 -5.22 13.97
N ASP A 262 -0.56 -5.87 15.05
CA ASP A 262 -1.90 -5.74 15.66
C ASP A 262 -2.16 -4.35 16.24
N LEU A 263 -1.12 -3.64 16.63
CA LEU A 263 -1.20 -2.26 17.12
C LEU A 263 -1.37 -1.21 16.02
N LEU A 264 -1.16 -1.57 14.75
CA LEU A 264 -1.36 -0.66 13.63
C LEU A 264 -2.82 -0.19 13.55
N PRO A 265 -3.09 0.99 12.97
CA PRO A 265 -4.44 1.55 12.85
C PRO A 265 -5.45 0.55 12.29
N LYS A 266 -6.64 0.52 12.89
CA LYS A 266 -7.73 -0.40 12.53
C LYS A 266 -8.58 0.12 11.36
N GLU A 267 -8.35 1.36 10.95
CA GLU A 267 -9.05 2.00 9.84
C GLU A 267 -8.05 2.84 9.04
N PHE A 268 -8.19 2.82 7.73
CA PHE A 268 -7.40 3.62 6.81
C PHE A 268 -8.22 3.93 5.56
N MET A 269 -8.22 5.19 5.11
CA MET A 269 -9.00 5.68 3.97
C MET A 269 -10.50 5.34 4.10
N GLY A 270 -11.04 5.38 5.32
CA GLY A 270 -12.42 5.05 5.64
C GLY A 270 -12.78 3.57 5.44
N MET A 271 -11.78 2.70 5.31
CA MET A 271 -11.97 1.25 5.24
C MET A 271 -11.39 0.60 6.50
N LYS A 272 -12.16 -0.30 7.10
CA LYS A 272 -11.73 -1.02 8.30
C LYS A 272 -10.75 -2.12 7.92
N ARG A 273 -9.68 -2.24 8.72
CA ARG A 273 -8.79 -3.39 8.64
C ARG A 273 -9.55 -4.64 9.09
N ILE A 274 -9.46 -5.69 8.29
CA ILE A 274 -10.06 -6.97 8.66
C ILE A 274 -9.25 -7.56 9.81
N VAL A 275 -9.92 -7.83 10.90
CA VAL A 275 -9.40 -8.60 12.03
C VAL A 275 -10.25 -9.84 12.10
N THR A 276 -9.78 -10.93 11.52
CA THR A 276 -10.47 -12.22 11.65
C THR A 276 -10.27 -12.75 13.05
N PRO A 277 -11.35 -13.00 13.80
CA PRO A 277 -11.26 -13.45 15.22
C PRO A 277 -10.52 -14.77 15.42
N ASN A 278 -10.36 -15.56 14.36
CA ASN A 278 -9.78 -16.92 14.40
C ASN A 278 -8.51 -17.07 13.55
N GLY A 279 -7.77 -15.96 13.29
CA GLY A 279 -6.47 -16.06 12.62
C GLY A 279 -6.53 -16.85 11.31
N THR A 280 -7.44 -16.50 10.41
CA THR A 280 -7.27 -16.99 9.04
C THR A 280 -6.04 -16.29 8.51
N ASP A 281 -4.99 -17.06 8.27
CA ASP A 281 -3.62 -16.70 7.94
C ASP A 281 -3.46 -15.99 6.59
N ARG A 282 -4.34 -15.03 6.29
CA ARG A 282 -4.34 -14.29 5.03
C ARG A 282 -3.41 -13.08 5.07
N THR A 283 -3.33 -12.39 6.22
CA THR A 283 -2.47 -11.21 6.43
C THR A 283 -1.87 -11.23 7.83
N GLY A 284 -0.90 -10.37 8.09
CA GLY A 284 -0.11 -10.38 9.31
C GLY A 284 1.17 -11.20 9.14
N VAL A 285 1.70 -11.71 10.24
CA VAL A 285 2.98 -12.45 10.24
C VAL A 285 2.77 -13.89 9.83
N ILE A 286 3.45 -14.30 8.78
CA ILE A 286 3.37 -15.64 8.19
C ILE A 286 4.79 -16.19 8.06
N LYS A 287 5.09 -17.32 8.68
CA LYS A 287 6.35 -18.01 8.42
C LYS A 287 6.42 -18.47 6.97
N VAL A 288 7.58 -18.34 6.36
CA VAL A 288 7.78 -18.79 4.97
C VAL A 288 7.48 -20.28 4.81
N THR A 289 7.82 -21.10 5.80
CA THR A 289 7.50 -22.54 5.83
C THR A 289 5.98 -22.80 5.84
N ASP A 290 5.21 -21.97 6.54
CA ASP A 290 3.75 -22.12 6.62
C ASP A 290 3.09 -21.59 5.34
N PHE A 291 3.60 -20.49 4.76
CA PHE A 291 3.18 -20.02 3.44
C PHE A 291 3.40 -21.11 2.36
N LEU A 292 4.58 -21.70 2.33
CA LEU A 292 4.89 -22.78 1.39
C LEU A 292 4.02 -23.99 1.63
N ARG A 293 3.84 -24.43 2.87
CA ARG A 293 2.97 -25.56 3.21
C ARG A 293 1.52 -25.33 2.79
N LYS A 294 1.00 -24.13 2.98
CA LYS A 294 -0.35 -23.75 2.57
C LYS A 294 -0.56 -23.93 1.06
N PHE A 295 0.39 -23.47 0.24
CA PHE A 295 0.20 -23.40 -1.20
C PHE A 295 0.83 -24.55 -1.99
N THR A 296 1.84 -25.22 -1.46
CA THR A 296 2.51 -26.34 -2.16
C THR A 296 2.26 -27.70 -1.51
N GLY A 297 1.85 -27.71 -0.25
CA GLY A 297 1.78 -28.93 0.57
C GLY A 297 3.10 -29.24 1.31
N PHE A 298 4.20 -28.52 1.02
CA PHE A 298 5.53 -28.73 1.58
C PHE A 298 6.00 -27.46 2.32
N ASP A 299 6.91 -27.59 3.28
CA ASP A 299 7.52 -26.45 3.99
C ASP A 299 8.73 -25.83 3.25
N HIS A 300 8.97 -26.28 2.05
CA HIS A 300 10.01 -25.82 1.12
C HIS A 300 9.46 -25.73 -0.30
N VAL A 301 10.21 -25.09 -1.18
CA VAL A 301 9.90 -25.09 -2.62
C VAL A 301 10.05 -26.51 -3.15
N PRO A 302 9.04 -27.09 -3.84
CA PRO A 302 9.13 -28.44 -4.38
C PRO A 302 10.42 -28.63 -5.17
N ASN A 303 11.14 -29.71 -4.91
CA ASN A 303 12.49 -29.95 -5.43
C ASN A 303 12.65 -31.24 -6.22
N SER A 304 11.59 -32.05 -6.34
CA SER A 304 11.52 -33.27 -7.18
C SER A 304 10.26 -33.29 -8.03
N SER A 305 10.28 -34.07 -9.14
CA SER A 305 9.09 -34.23 -9.99
C SER A 305 7.92 -34.83 -9.21
N GLU A 306 8.19 -35.70 -8.24
CA GLU A 306 7.16 -36.27 -7.37
C GLU A 306 6.47 -35.21 -6.54
N GLU A 307 7.22 -34.28 -5.89
CA GLU A 307 6.65 -33.19 -5.11
C GLU A 307 5.85 -32.25 -6.00
N TRP A 308 6.40 -31.84 -7.14
CA TRP A 308 5.70 -30.99 -8.10
C TRP A 308 4.39 -31.61 -8.63
N GLN A 309 4.31 -32.91 -8.75
CA GLN A 309 3.10 -33.60 -9.19
C GLN A 309 1.93 -33.42 -8.21
N TYR A 310 2.21 -33.25 -6.91
CA TYR A 310 1.18 -33.03 -5.89
C TYR A 310 0.72 -31.55 -5.81
N THR A 311 1.40 -30.63 -6.48
CA THR A 311 1.02 -29.22 -6.43
C THR A 311 -0.21 -28.94 -7.28
N VAL A 312 -1.11 -28.08 -6.75
CA VAL A 312 -2.32 -27.66 -7.42
C VAL A 312 -2.10 -26.28 -8.03
N ASP A 313 -2.40 -26.12 -9.32
CA ASP A 313 -2.13 -24.86 -10.06
C ASP A 313 -2.87 -23.66 -9.44
N GLU A 314 -4.09 -23.85 -8.96
CA GLU A 314 -4.89 -22.81 -8.28
C GLU A 314 -4.18 -22.28 -7.01
N ASN A 315 -3.54 -23.17 -6.26
CA ASN A 315 -2.75 -22.82 -5.08
C ASN A 315 -1.44 -22.11 -5.48
N LEU A 316 -0.77 -22.64 -6.51
CA LEU A 316 0.43 -21.98 -7.03
C LEU A 316 0.11 -20.58 -7.60
N ALA A 317 -1.03 -20.40 -8.26
CA ALA A 317 -1.50 -19.09 -8.68
C ALA A 317 -1.61 -18.12 -7.49
N CYS A 318 -2.11 -18.58 -6.34
CA CYS A 318 -2.18 -17.78 -5.11
C CYS A 318 -0.79 -17.50 -4.50
N ALA A 319 0.15 -18.43 -4.60
CA ALA A 319 1.51 -18.24 -4.08
C ALA A 319 2.31 -17.19 -4.85
N VAL A 320 2.08 -17.06 -6.17
CA VAL A 320 2.88 -16.21 -7.06
C VAL A 320 2.16 -14.93 -7.52
N ASN A 321 0.90 -14.73 -7.15
CA ASN A 321 0.14 -13.52 -7.47
C ASN A 321 0.48 -12.33 -6.55
N GLY A 322 -0.26 -11.24 -6.70
CA GLY A 322 -0.12 -10.07 -5.83
C GLY A 322 1.18 -9.31 -6.03
N SER A 323 1.60 -8.58 -5.00
CA SER A 323 2.78 -7.71 -5.05
C SER A 323 3.61 -7.77 -3.77
N ILE A 324 4.93 -7.70 -3.93
CA ILE A 324 5.86 -7.45 -2.83
C ILE A 324 6.04 -5.94 -2.70
N PHE A 325 5.97 -5.43 -1.48
CA PHE A 325 6.15 -4.02 -1.13
C PHE A 325 7.56 -3.76 -0.58
N MET A 326 8.14 -4.73 0.11
CA MET A 326 9.50 -4.68 0.66
C MET A 326 10.08 -6.10 0.74
N ASP A 327 11.32 -6.26 0.29
CA ASP A 327 12.12 -7.49 0.43
C ASP A 327 13.59 -7.11 0.21
N ASN A 328 14.26 -6.64 1.26
CA ASN A 328 15.59 -6.05 1.17
C ASN A 328 16.65 -7.05 0.70
N SER A 329 16.61 -8.27 1.20
CA SER A 329 17.54 -9.34 0.82
C SER A 329 17.12 -10.10 -0.44
N GLY A 330 15.85 -9.95 -0.87
CA GLY A 330 15.30 -10.66 -2.02
C GLY A 330 14.95 -12.13 -1.75
N PHE A 331 15.03 -12.59 -0.49
CA PHE A 331 14.86 -14.01 -0.15
C PHE A 331 13.48 -14.56 -0.52
N PHE A 332 12.43 -13.79 -0.26
CA PHE A 332 11.07 -14.21 -0.55
C PHE A 332 10.73 -14.05 -2.05
N THR A 333 11.32 -13.05 -2.69
CA THR A 333 11.26 -12.86 -4.14
C THR A 333 11.84 -14.07 -4.87
N ASP A 334 13.02 -14.59 -4.43
CA ASP A 334 13.63 -15.78 -4.99
C ASP A 334 12.72 -17.02 -4.85
N ILE A 335 12.15 -17.23 -3.66
CA ILE A 335 11.19 -18.32 -3.40
C ILE A 335 10.03 -18.25 -4.40
N ARG A 336 9.43 -17.07 -4.58
CA ARG A 336 8.31 -16.91 -5.51
C ARG A 336 8.71 -17.10 -6.97
N GLN A 337 9.89 -16.65 -7.38
CA GLN A 337 10.41 -16.88 -8.73
C GLN A 337 10.59 -18.38 -9.00
N ARG A 338 11.14 -19.11 -8.04
CA ARG A 338 11.28 -20.58 -8.16
C ARG A 338 9.93 -21.30 -8.22
N LEU A 339 8.90 -20.80 -7.57
CA LEU A 339 7.54 -21.33 -7.66
C LEU A 339 6.85 -21.00 -9.00
N GLN A 340 7.26 -19.97 -9.72
CA GLN A 340 6.68 -19.59 -11.02
C GLN A 340 6.97 -20.60 -12.14
N VAL A 341 8.03 -21.37 -12.01
CA VAL A 341 8.51 -22.26 -13.05
C VAL A 341 8.46 -23.71 -12.58
N GLN A 342 7.38 -24.41 -12.92
CA GLN A 342 7.32 -25.85 -12.69
C GLN A 342 8.15 -26.62 -13.74
N PRO A 343 8.66 -27.84 -13.40
CA PRO A 343 9.39 -28.68 -14.34
C PRO A 343 8.58 -28.96 -15.61
N GLU A 344 9.26 -29.01 -16.75
CA GLU A 344 8.61 -29.17 -18.06
C GLU A 344 7.84 -30.48 -18.19
N ASP A 345 8.35 -31.58 -17.63
CA ASP A 345 7.66 -32.88 -17.62
C ASP A 345 6.35 -32.83 -16.84
N ILE A 346 6.29 -32.09 -15.75
CA ILE A 346 5.07 -31.86 -14.95
C ILE A 346 4.08 -31.01 -15.72
N ARG A 347 4.56 -29.89 -16.31
CA ARG A 347 3.74 -29.02 -17.14
C ARG A 347 3.09 -29.76 -18.28
N LEU A 348 3.85 -30.60 -19.01
CA LEU A 348 3.34 -31.39 -20.11
C LEU A 348 2.35 -32.48 -19.66
N ARG A 349 2.57 -33.11 -18.51
CA ARG A 349 1.62 -34.08 -17.94
C ARG A 349 0.29 -33.44 -17.59
N LYS A 350 0.34 -32.27 -16.93
CA LYS A 350 -0.88 -31.50 -16.60
C LYS A 350 -1.61 -31.04 -17.86
N LEU A 351 -0.87 -30.55 -18.87
CA LEU A 351 -1.46 -30.19 -20.17
C LEU A 351 -2.14 -31.41 -20.84
N ALA A 352 -1.47 -32.54 -20.89
CA ALA A 352 -2.06 -33.77 -21.47
C ALA A 352 -3.36 -34.19 -20.77
N ALA A 353 -3.40 -34.12 -19.43
CA ALA A 353 -4.60 -34.39 -18.65
C ALA A 353 -5.77 -33.43 -18.96
N GLU A 354 -5.49 -32.13 -19.09
CA GLU A 354 -6.54 -31.17 -19.44
C GLU A 354 -7.01 -31.35 -20.91
N LEU A 355 -6.11 -31.66 -21.84
CA LEU A 355 -6.49 -31.95 -23.23
C LEU A 355 -7.34 -33.22 -23.36
N GLU A 356 -7.01 -34.27 -22.60
CA GLU A 356 -7.82 -35.50 -22.52
C GLU A 356 -9.22 -35.18 -21.98
N LYS A 357 -9.31 -34.41 -20.90
CA LYS A 357 -10.59 -33.96 -20.34
C LYS A 357 -11.39 -33.11 -21.34
N MET A 358 -10.78 -32.23 -22.11
CA MET A 358 -11.44 -31.46 -23.17
C MET A 358 -12.06 -32.38 -24.21
N ALA A 359 -11.26 -33.31 -24.78
CA ALA A 359 -11.73 -34.24 -25.79
C ALA A 359 -12.89 -35.10 -25.25
N GLN A 360 -12.72 -35.68 -24.05
CA GLN A 360 -13.70 -36.55 -23.44
C GLN A 360 -15.01 -35.82 -23.11
N SER A 361 -14.95 -34.60 -22.56
CA SER A 361 -16.14 -33.85 -22.12
C SER A 361 -16.85 -33.18 -23.28
N GLY A 362 -16.14 -32.39 -24.10
CA GLY A 362 -16.72 -31.60 -25.18
C GLY A 362 -17.05 -32.40 -26.43
N GLN A 363 -16.05 -33.10 -26.98
CA GLN A 363 -16.22 -33.77 -28.29
C GLN A 363 -16.90 -35.15 -28.18
N TYR A 364 -16.79 -35.83 -27.02
CA TYR A 364 -17.36 -37.16 -26.85
C TYR A 364 -18.62 -37.15 -25.97
N ASN A 365 -18.57 -36.71 -24.73
CA ASN A 365 -19.70 -36.84 -23.79
C ASN A 365 -20.86 -35.88 -24.08
N TYR A 366 -20.60 -34.65 -24.43
CA TYR A 366 -21.65 -33.68 -24.72
C TYR A 366 -22.58 -34.11 -25.86
N PRO A 367 -22.11 -34.51 -27.06
CA PRO A 367 -23.00 -34.99 -28.13
C PRO A 367 -23.77 -36.24 -27.75
N ARG A 368 -23.20 -37.10 -26.91
CA ARG A 368 -23.89 -38.34 -26.44
C ARG A 368 -24.99 -38.04 -25.44
N ALA A 369 -24.79 -37.08 -24.53
CA ALA A 369 -25.79 -36.60 -23.60
C ALA A 369 -26.98 -35.98 -24.37
N MET A 370 -26.67 -35.15 -25.37
CA MET A 370 -27.69 -34.53 -26.23
C MET A 370 -28.52 -35.61 -27.00
N LYS A 371 -27.87 -36.66 -27.55
CA LYS A 371 -28.58 -37.75 -28.21
C LYS A 371 -29.48 -38.56 -27.26
N ARG A 372 -29.18 -38.56 -25.98
CA ARG A 372 -29.98 -39.23 -24.93
C ARG A 372 -31.05 -38.31 -24.33
N THR A 373 -31.13 -37.07 -24.79
CA THR A 373 -32.02 -36.04 -24.21
C THR A 373 -31.81 -35.85 -22.70
N ASP A 374 -30.56 -35.95 -22.27
CA ASP A 374 -30.14 -35.73 -20.86
C ASP A 374 -29.47 -34.36 -20.71
N PRO A 375 -30.24 -33.32 -20.38
CA PRO A 375 -29.70 -31.95 -20.25
C PRO A 375 -28.76 -31.79 -19.08
N ALA A 376 -28.93 -32.54 -18.00
CA ALA A 376 -28.04 -32.48 -16.84
C ALA A 376 -26.64 -33.00 -17.18
N ALA A 377 -26.57 -34.19 -17.80
CA ALA A 377 -25.29 -34.76 -18.27
C ALA A 377 -24.61 -33.86 -19.31
N ALA A 378 -25.39 -33.23 -20.21
CA ALA A 378 -24.88 -32.26 -21.19
C ALA A 378 -24.26 -31.04 -20.51
N PHE A 379 -24.93 -30.49 -19.49
CA PHE A 379 -24.44 -29.32 -18.73
C PHE A 379 -23.12 -29.64 -17.98
N PHE A 380 -23.04 -30.80 -17.30
CA PHE A 380 -21.79 -31.18 -16.63
C PHE A 380 -20.65 -31.42 -17.63
N ALA A 381 -20.93 -31.98 -18.79
CA ALA A 381 -19.94 -32.15 -19.85
C ALA A 381 -19.42 -30.79 -20.36
N LEU A 382 -20.31 -29.83 -20.62
CA LEU A 382 -19.91 -28.47 -21.04
C LEU A 382 -19.10 -27.74 -19.95
N SER A 383 -19.51 -27.83 -18.70
CA SER A 383 -18.79 -27.21 -17.58
C SER A 383 -17.36 -27.75 -17.48
N ALA A 384 -17.19 -29.07 -17.54
CA ALA A 384 -15.87 -29.70 -17.52
C ALA A 384 -15.04 -29.34 -18.76
N PHE A 385 -15.65 -29.24 -19.93
CA PHE A 385 -14.99 -28.79 -21.16
C PHE A 385 -14.46 -27.36 -21.05
N MET A 386 -15.32 -26.42 -20.65
CA MET A 386 -14.93 -25.02 -20.49
C MET A 386 -13.79 -24.87 -19.47
N GLU A 387 -13.89 -25.51 -18.32
CA GLU A 387 -12.86 -25.48 -17.30
C GLU A 387 -11.51 -25.98 -17.82
N SER A 388 -11.51 -27.18 -18.45
CA SER A 388 -10.27 -27.78 -18.94
C SER A 388 -9.66 -27.00 -20.11
N SER A 389 -10.48 -26.42 -21.00
CA SER A 389 -9.97 -25.59 -22.10
C SER A 389 -9.27 -24.32 -21.59
N MET A 390 -9.84 -23.67 -20.57
CA MET A 390 -9.23 -22.51 -19.93
C MET A 390 -7.95 -22.86 -19.16
N LYS A 391 -7.93 -23.99 -18.41
CA LYS A 391 -6.73 -24.50 -17.72
C LYS A 391 -5.62 -24.84 -18.71
N ALA A 392 -5.93 -25.51 -19.82
CA ALA A 392 -4.96 -25.79 -20.87
C ALA A 392 -4.33 -24.51 -21.45
N ALA A 393 -5.13 -23.45 -21.70
CA ALA A 393 -4.64 -22.17 -22.15
C ALA A 393 -3.66 -21.51 -21.16
N HIS A 394 -3.92 -21.61 -19.85
CA HIS A 394 -3.01 -21.11 -18.81
C HIS A 394 -1.69 -21.87 -18.82
N ILE A 395 -1.73 -23.19 -18.91
CA ILE A 395 -0.52 -24.03 -18.98
C ILE A 395 0.31 -23.68 -20.23
N LEU A 396 -0.34 -23.43 -21.36
CA LEU A 396 0.33 -23.00 -22.61
C LEU A 396 0.90 -21.57 -22.52
N SER A 397 0.33 -20.72 -21.68
CA SER A 397 0.79 -19.35 -21.43
C SER A 397 1.79 -19.21 -20.28
N PRO A 398 2.52 -20.22 -19.87
CA PRO A 398 3.23 -20.46 -18.61
C PRO A 398 2.74 -19.62 -17.43
N LYS A 399 1.44 -19.68 -17.18
CA LYS A 399 0.76 -19.09 -16.03
C LYS A 399 -0.07 -20.12 -15.32
N TYR A 400 -0.17 -20.04 -14.01
CA TYR A 400 -1.09 -20.90 -13.26
C TYR A 400 -2.52 -20.42 -13.39
N ALA A 401 -3.43 -21.35 -13.62
CA ALA A 401 -4.87 -21.08 -13.64
C ALA A 401 -5.36 -20.71 -12.22
N PRO A 402 -6.04 -19.58 -12.02
CA PRO A 402 -6.66 -19.28 -10.75
C PRO A 402 -7.89 -20.18 -10.52
N TYR A 403 -8.42 -20.14 -9.29
CA TYR A 403 -9.65 -20.88 -8.96
C TYR A 403 -10.86 -20.40 -9.79
N SER A 404 -11.89 -21.26 -9.86
CA SER A 404 -13.01 -21.18 -10.82
C SER A 404 -13.71 -19.82 -10.89
N LYS A 405 -13.89 -19.10 -9.77
CA LYS A 405 -14.50 -17.75 -9.74
C LYS A 405 -13.82 -16.75 -10.68
N TRP A 406 -12.51 -16.86 -10.86
CA TRP A 406 -11.70 -15.93 -11.65
C TRP A 406 -11.10 -16.53 -12.91
N LEU A 407 -11.32 -17.83 -13.14
CA LEU A 407 -10.70 -18.57 -14.24
C LEU A 407 -11.03 -17.96 -15.60
N PHE A 408 -12.30 -17.67 -15.87
CA PHE A 408 -12.73 -17.09 -17.15
C PHE A 408 -12.15 -15.68 -17.35
N ARG A 409 -12.22 -14.82 -16.34
CA ARG A 409 -11.67 -13.46 -16.41
C ARG A 409 -10.15 -13.45 -16.59
N SER A 410 -9.46 -14.42 -15.99
CA SER A 410 -8.03 -14.63 -16.19
C SER A 410 -7.71 -15.09 -17.61
N THR A 411 -8.58 -15.95 -18.21
CA THR A 411 -8.41 -16.43 -19.57
C THR A 411 -8.59 -15.30 -20.60
N GLU A 412 -9.55 -14.38 -20.38
CA GLU A 412 -9.73 -13.19 -21.22
C GLU A 412 -8.49 -12.27 -21.24
N ALA A 413 -7.66 -12.33 -20.20
CA ALA A 413 -6.42 -11.56 -20.12
C ALA A 413 -5.18 -12.30 -20.66
N LEU A 414 -5.33 -13.53 -21.15
CA LEU A 414 -4.21 -14.28 -21.73
C LEU A 414 -3.95 -13.83 -23.17
N PRO A 415 -2.72 -13.48 -23.51
CA PRO A 415 -2.38 -13.17 -24.90
C PRO A 415 -2.58 -14.40 -25.80
N LYS A 416 -3.08 -14.22 -27.00
CA LYS A 416 -3.33 -15.24 -28.04
C LYS A 416 -4.52 -16.19 -27.78
N PHE A 417 -5.29 -16.01 -26.72
CA PHE A 417 -6.44 -16.87 -26.41
C PHE A 417 -7.79 -16.15 -26.51
N ASP A 418 -7.87 -15.03 -27.26
CA ASP A 418 -9.11 -14.28 -27.46
C ASP A 418 -10.23 -15.14 -28.09
N GLU A 419 -9.89 -15.97 -29.09
CA GLU A 419 -10.84 -16.88 -29.74
C GLU A 419 -11.37 -17.94 -28.78
N LEU A 420 -10.52 -18.46 -27.88
CA LEU A 420 -10.96 -19.39 -26.83
C LEU A 420 -11.92 -18.69 -25.87
N ALA A 421 -11.59 -17.49 -25.41
CA ALA A 421 -12.44 -16.73 -24.48
C ALA A 421 -13.83 -16.45 -25.10
N ILE A 422 -13.87 -16.07 -26.38
CA ILE A 422 -15.13 -15.87 -27.13
C ILE A 422 -15.91 -17.19 -27.22
N ALA A 423 -15.25 -18.30 -27.57
CA ALA A 423 -15.90 -19.59 -27.70
C ALA A 423 -16.48 -20.08 -26.36
N VAL A 424 -15.72 -19.95 -25.25
CA VAL A 424 -16.18 -20.30 -23.91
C VAL A 424 -17.39 -19.44 -23.49
N ARG A 425 -17.37 -18.14 -23.77
CA ARG A 425 -18.51 -17.25 -23.49
C ARG A 425 -19.75 -17.68 -24.29
N ASN A 426 -19.60 -17.95 -25.57
CA ASN A 426 -20.71 -18.41 -26.42
C ASN A 426 -21.30 -19.74 -25.94
N ILE A 427 -20.47 -20.68 -25.51
CA ILE A 427 -20.91 -21.95 -24.90
C ILE A 427 -21.72 -21.68 -23.63
N ALA A 428 -21.22 -20.81 -22.74
CA ALA A 428 -21.91 -20.46 -21.51
C ALA A 428 -23.28 -19.77 -21.76
N GLU A 429 -23.40 -19.01 -22.84
CA GLU A 429 -24.64 -18.36 -23.28
C GLU A 429 -25.56 -19.26 -24.13
N GLY A 430 -25.15 -20.51 -24.36
CA GLY A 430 -25.95 -21.46 -25.16
C GLY A 430 -25.94 -21.22 -26.68
N LYS A 431 -24.98 -20.46 -27.19
CA LYS A 431 -24.87 -20.08 -28.60
C LYS A 431 -23.98 -21.04 -29.38
N ASN A 432 -24.47 -21.65 -30.43
CA ASN A 432 -23.71 -22.49 -31.38
C ASN A 432 -22.72 -23.43 -30.68
N ILE A 433 -23.17 -24.15 -29.65
CA ILE A 433 -22.32 -24.88 -28.70
C ILE A 433 -21.36 -25.83 -29.41
N THR A 434 -21.83 -26.64 -30.35
CA THR A 434 -21.00 -27.64 -31.08
C THR A 434 -19.87 -26.95 -31.86
N GLU A 435 -20.18 -25.87 -32.55
CA GLU A 435 -19.21 -25.08 -33.33
C GLU A 435 -18.14 -24.44 -32.36
N ASN A 436 -18.59 -23.85 -31.26
CA ASN A 436 -17.70 -23.23 -30.31
C ASN A 436 -16.82 -24.22 -29.54
N ILE A 437 -17.26 -25.50 -29.38
CA ILE A 437 -16.38 -26.57 -28.88
C ILE A 437 -15.20 -26.77 -29.85
N GLU A 438 -15.46 -26.84 -31.16
CA GLU A 438 -14.39 -27.04 -32.16
C GLU A 438 -13.49 -25.82 -32.27
N ILE A 439 -14.02 -24.61 -32.19
CA ILE A 439 -13.23 -23.35 -32.14
C ILE A 439 -12.30 -23.35 -30.92
N ALA A 440 -12.82 -23.70 -29.73
CA ALA A 440 -12.02 -23.78 -28.51
C ALA A 440 -10.90 -24.83 -28.61
N CYS A 441 -11.21 -26.01 -29.21
CA CYS A 441 -10.20 -27.05 -29.45
C CYS A 441 -9.12 -26.57 -30.43
N ALA A 442 -9.50 -25.84 -31.48
CA ALA A 442 -8.56 -25.28 -32.44
C ALA A 442 -7.64 -24.22 -31.80
N ALA A 443 -8.21 -23.30 -31.00
CA ALA A 443 -7.47 -22.24 -30.30
C ALA A 443 -6.43 -22.79 -29.31
N VAL A 444 -6.71 -23.93 -28.66
CA VAL A 444 -5.74 -24.57 -27.75
C VAL A 444 -4.67 -25.36 -28.53
N ARG A 445 -4.95 -25.79 -29.76
CA ARG A 445 -3.99 -26.52 -30.61
C ARG A 445 -2.99 -25.59 -31.30
N ALA A 446 -3.39 -24.36 -31.63
CA ALA A 446 -2.57 -23.37 -32.34
C ALA A 446 -1.44 -22.81 -31.46
#